data_9717b345137a725f2a773c90a8d549aa
#
_entry.id   9717b345137a725f2a773c90a8d549aa
#
_cell.length_a   1.000
_cell.length_b   1.000
_cell.length_c   1.000
_cell.angle_alpha   90.00
_cell.angle_beta   90.00
_cell.angle_gamma   90.00
#
_symmetry.space_group_name_H-M   'P 1'
#
loop_
_entity.id
_entity.type
_entity.pdbx_description
1 polymer ?
#
loop_
_entity_poly.entity_id
_entity_poly.type
_entity_poly.pdbx_seq_one_letter_code
_entity_poly.pdbx_strand_id
1 'polypeptide(L)'
;MKNVVQMFLVLTTMLAVPALGQKNTWTIDPVHTQATFQARHLSITTIRGAIGNVTGTIEWDPNDPSKDSVVATLDVKTVNTANDYRDKTIKGEDFFNVSKYPRIAFKSTSVKKSGSGYKVFGNLTIAGVTRAVILEAENPAPPQKGMEGEPVTGLSATTTIKRSDFNFGAKYSNSIFSDEIKITIDLELHQ
;
A
#
# COMPACT_ATOMS: atom_id res chain seq x y z
N MET A 1 64.87 41.36 29.06
CA MET A 1 64.18 40.08 29.23
C MET A 1 62.84 40.14 28.42
N LYS A 2 62.78 39.47 27.26
CA LYS A 2 61.64 39.52 26.34
C LYS A 2 60.88 38.21 26.52
N ASN A 3 59.64 38.27 27.04
CA ASN A 3 58.75 37.12 27.18
C ASN A 3 58.07 36.87 25.85
N VAL A 4 58.35 35.73 25.21
CA VAL A 4 57.65 35.23 24.03
C VAL A 4 56.50 34.37 24.53
N VAL A 5 55.26 34.84 24.35
CA VAL A 5 54.06 34.05 24.60
C VAL A 5 53.78 33.24 23.33
N GLN A 6 53.96 31.92 23.40
CA GLN A 6 53.59 31.00 22.33
C GLN A 6 52.08 30.69 22.46
N MET A 7 51.30 31.19 21.49
CA MET A 7 49.86 30.91 21.37
C MET A 7 49.70 29.60 20.61
N PHE A 8 49.29 28.53 21.32
CA PHE A 8 48.92 27.25 20.70
C PHE A 8 47.55 27.37 20.07
N LEU A 9 47.49 27.32 18.74
CA LEU A 9 46.23 27.23 17.99
C LEU A 9 45.78 25.78 17.98
N VAL A 10 44.79 25.46 18.79
CA VAL A 10 44.13 24.14 18.78
C VAL A 10 43.15 24.10 17.61
N LEU A 11 43.52 23.40 16.54
CA LEU A 11 42.67 23.17 15.36
C LEU A 11 41.73 22.00 15.68
N THR A 12 40.51 22.30 16.11
CA THR A 12 39.44 21.29 16.28
C THR A 12 38.93 20.88 14.93
N THR A 13 39.30 19.71 14.44
CA THR A 13 38.74 19.08 13.25
C THR A 13 37.36 18.53 13.64
N MET A 14 36.29 19.20 13.22
CA MET A 14 34.93 18.63 13.24
C MET A 14 34.84 17.47 12.24
N LEU A 15 34.84 16.25 12.74
CA LEU A 15 34.47 15.07 11.97
C LEU A 15 32.97 15.18 11.63
N ALA A 16 32.66 15.50 10.37
CA ALA A 16 31.29 15.38 9.87
C ALA A 16 30.92 13.88 9.87
N VAL A 17 30.11 13.45 10.84
CA VAL A 17 29.48 12.15 10.82
C VAL A 17 28.47 12.19 9.67
N PRO A 18 28.56 11.30 8.65
CA PRO A 18 27.52 11.24 7.64
C PRO A 18 26.22 10.91 8.35
N ALA A 19 25.23 11.79 8.24
CA ALA A 19 23.85 11.46 8.62
C ALA A 19 23.41 10.30 7.74
N LEU A 20 23.43 9.09 8.28
CA LEU A 20 22.75 7.96 7.66
C LEU A 20 21.30 8.40 7.53
N GLY A 21 20.83 8.62 6.30
CA GLY A 21 19.47 9.05 6.03
C GLY A 21 18.51 8.14 6.79
N GLN A 22 17.76 8.73 7.72
CA GLN A 22 16.82 8.00 8.53
C GLN A 22 15.74 7.51 7.59
N LYS A 23 15.67 6.20 7.38
CA LYS A 23 14.65 5.56 6.57
C LYS A 23 13.33 5.73 7.33
N ASN A 24 12.40 6.51 6.78
CA ASN A 24 11.14 6.75 7.44
C ASN A 24 10.21 5.55 7.21
N THR A 25 10.08 4.70 8.21
CA THR A 25 9.12 3.60 8.22
C THR A 25 7.78 4.14 8.68
N TRP A 26 6.77 3.94 7.86
CA TRP A 26 5.38 4.28 8.15
C TRP A 26 4.58 3.01 8.34
N THR A 27 3.76 2.96 9.39
CA THR A 27 2.85 1.85 9.66
C THR A 27 1.46 2.18 9.12
N ILE A 28 0.85 1.25 8.42
CA ILE A 28 -0.53 1.41 7.92
C ILE A 28 -1.50 1.32 9.10
N ASP A 29 -2.32 2.34 9.28
CA ASP A 29 -3.40 2.31 10.25
C ASP A 29 -4.59 1.49 9.73
N PRO A 30 -4.93 0.35 10.38
CA PRO A 30 -6.01 -0.51 9.92
C PRO A 30 -7.41 0.07 10.14
N VAL A 31 -7.55 1.09 10.97
CA VAL A 31 -8.86 1.70 11.30
C VAL A 31 -9.29 2.68 10.21
N HIS A 32 -8.37 3.48 9.69
CA HIS A 32 -8.66 4.52 8.71
C HIS A 32 -8.22 4.14 7.29
N THR A 33 -7.73 2.90 7.09
CA THR A 33 -7.30 2.39 5.78
C THR A 33 -8.25 1.34 5.26
N GLN A 34 -8.63 1.46 3.98
CA GLN A 34 -9.43 0.44 3.29
C GLN A 34 -9.06 0.32 1.82
N ALA A 35 -9.32 -0.87 1.26
CA ALA A 35 -9.29 -1.09 -0.19
C ALA A 35 -10.73 -1.24 -0.69
N THR A 36 -11.15 -0.36 -1.59
CA THR A 36 -12.43 -0.45 -2.29
C THR A 36 -12.25 -1.08 -3.66
N PHE A 37 -13.28 -1.76 -4.16
CA PHE A 37 -13.25 -2.37 -5.47
C PHE A 37 -14.57 -2.17 -6.22
N GLN A 38 -14.49 -2.24 -7.55
CA GLN A 38 -15.62 -2.10 -8.44
C GLN A 38 -15.56 -3.17 -9.55
N ALA A 39 -16.70 -3.83 -9.78
CA ALA A 39 -16.91 -4.78 -10.87
C ALA A 39 -18.24 -4.48 -11.58
N ARG A 40 -18.30 -4.71 -12.90
CA ARG A 40 -19.57 -4.63 -13.65
C ARG A 40 -20.30 -5.96 -13.54
N HIS A 41 -21.58 -5.92 -13.23
CA HIS A 41 -22.47 -7.07 -13.23
C HIS A 41 -23.42 -6.97 -14.43
N LEU A 42 -23.47 -8.02 -15.25
CA LEU A 42 -24.23 -8.11 -16.50
C LEU A 42 -23.99 -6.93 -17.46
N SER A 43 -22.84 -6.28 -17.36
CA SER A 43 -22.51 -5.01 -18.05
C SER A 43 -23.47 -3.85 -17.78
N ILE A 44 -24.43 -4.01 -16.87
CA ILE A 44 -25.51 -3.05 -16.57
C ILE A 44 -25.18 -2.24 -15.32
N THR A 45 -24.82 -2.92 -14.21
CA THR A 45 -24.67 -2.31 -12.89
C THR A 45 -23.25 -2.39 -12.40
N THR A 46 -22.79 -1.38 -11.66
CA THR A 46 -21.51 -1.43 -10.95
C THR A 46 -21.74 -1.89 -9.51
N ILE A 47 -21.22 -3.06 -9.19
CA ILE A 47 -21.11 -3.54 -7.82
C ILE A 47 -19.85 -2.93 -7.21
N ARG A 48 -19.99 -2.40 -6.00
CA ARG A 48 -18.90 -1.87 -5.19
C ARG A 48 -18.80 -2.65 -3.90
N GLY A 49 -17.59 -2.77 -3.40
CA GLY A 49 -17.32 -3.35 -2.09
C GLY A 49 -16.04 -2.79 -1.51
N ALA A 50 -15.79 -3.14 -0.26
CA ALA A 50 -14.58 -2.78 0.45
C ALA A 50 -14.00 -3.99 1.19
N ILE A 51 -12.70 -3.97 1.40
CA ILE A 51 -11.96 -4.88 2.29
C ILE A 51 -11.18 -3.99 3.24
N GLY A 52 -11.42 -4.12 4.51
CA GLY A 52 -10.75 -3.38 5.58
C GLY A 52 -9.65 -4.18 6.26
N ASN A 53 -9.27 -3.71 7.44
CA ASN A 53 -8.21 -4.28 8.25
C ASN A 53 -6.91 -4.47 7.42
N VAL A 54 -6.54 -3.39 6.74
CA VAL A 54 -5.31 -3.32 5.96
C VAL A 54 -4.16 -3.05 6.93
N THR A 55 -3.16 -3.90 6.93
CA THR A 55 -1.99 -3.78 7.80
C THR A 55 -0.70 -3.89 7.00
N GLY A 56 0.37 -3.30 7.50
CA GLY A 56 1.66 -3.38 6.84
C GLY A 56 2.54 -2.16 7.09
N THR A 57 3.59 -2.03 6.28
CA THR A 57 4.56 -0.95 6.40
C THR A 57 4.93 -0.39 5.03
N ILE A 58 5.23 0.89 5.02
CA ILE A 58 5.81 1.60 3.89
C ILE A 58 7.12 2.20 4.34
N GLU A 59 8.20 1.85 3.66
CA GLU A 59 9.48 2.52 3.76
C GLU A 59 9.52 3.60 2.71
N TRP A 60 9.71 4.85 3.11
CA TRP A 60 9.70 5.96 2.17
C TRP A 60 10.88 6.90 2.39
N ASP A 61 11.68 7.12 1.32
CA ASP A 61 12.75 8.10 1.26
C ASP A 61 12.40 9.16 0.21
N PRO A 62 12.01 10.38 0.60
CA PRO A 62 11.59 11.42 -0.34
C PRO A 62 12.68 11.81 -1.34
N ASN A 63 13.94 11.49 -1.04
CA ASN A 63 15.10 11.82 -1.86
C ASN A 63 15.53 10.67 -2.79
N ASP A 64 15.17 9.42 -2.47
CA ASP A 64 15.58 8.23 -3.22
C ASP A 64 14.48 7.17 -3.28
N PRO A 65 13.54 7.29 -4.21
CA PRO A 65 12.45 6.31 -4.37
C PRO A 65 12.91 4.88 -4.67
N SER A 66 14.17 4.68 -5.06
CA SER A 66 14.71 3.33 -5.29
C SER A 66 14.83 2.51 -4.01
N LYS A 67 14.81 3.19 -2.86
CA LYS A 67 14.84 2.58 -1.52
C LYS A 67 13.45 2.35 -0.95
N ASP A 68 12.41 2.88 -1.59
CA ASP A 68 11.04 2.73 -1.12
C ASP A 68 10.58 1.29 -1.22
N SER A 69 9.76 0.88 -0.26
CA SER A 69 9.15 -0.43 -0.28
C SER A 69 7.79 -0.44 0.43
N VAL A 70 6.90 -1.31 -0.03
CA VAL A 70 5.57 -1.50 0.51
C VAL A 70 5.34 -2.98 0.78
N VAL A 71 4.90 -3.29 2.00
CA VAL A 71 4.38 -4.61 2.36
C VAL A 71 3.02 -4.39 3.01
N ALA A 72 1.98 -5.00 2.45
CA ALA A 72 0.62 -4.86 2.98
C ALA A 72 -0.14 -6.19 2.92
N THR A 73 -1.04 -6.37 3.87
CA THR A 73 -2.01 -7.47 3.90
C THR A 73 -3.40 -6.94 4.23
N LEU A 74 -4.44 -7.56 3.64
CA LEU A 74 -5.84 -7.25 3.88
C LEU A 74 -6.54 -8.50 4.41
N ASP A 75 -7.41 -8.34 5.40
CA ASP A 75 -8.23 -9.45 5.92
C ASP A 75 -9.48 -9.64 5.06
N VAL A 76 -9.51 -10.72 4.27
CA VAL A 76 -10.62 -11.03 3.37
C VAL A 76 -11.94 -11.29 4.10
N LYS A 77 -11.90 -11.63 5.40
CA LYS A 77 -13.12 -11.81 6.21
C LYS A 77 -13.93 -10.52 6.31
N THR A 78 -13.29 -9.37 6.16
CA THR A 78 -13.92 -8.05 6.24
C THR A 78 -14.60 -7.61 4.94
N VAL A 79 -14.57 -8.42 3.87
CA VAL A 79 -15.21 -8.07 2.60
C VAL A 79 -16.68 -7.75 2.83
N ASN A 80 -17.09 -6.58 2.32
CA ASN A 80 -18.43 -6.04 2.45
C ASN A 80 -18.85 -5.37 1.14
N THR A 81 -19.95 -5.82 0.57
CA THR A 81 -20.56 -5.26 -0.64
C THR A 81 -21.96 -4.71 -0.37
N ALA A 82 -22.31 -4.51 0.92
CA ALA A 82 -23.65 -4.14 1.37
C ALA A 82 -24.75 -5.15 0.98
N ASN A 83 -24.38 -6.44 0.91
CA ASN A 83 -25.32 -7.53 0.67
C ASN A 83 -24.76 -8.85 1.20
N ASP A 84 -25.34 -9.39 2.26
CA ASP A 84 -24.84 -10.56 2.98
C ASP A 84 -24.76 -11.83 2.12
N TYR A 85 -25.74 -12.03 1.21
CA TYR A 85 -25.73 -13.18 0.32
C TYR A 85 -24.53 -13.13 -0.64
N ARG A 86 -24.29 -11.95 -1.22
CA ARG A 86 -23.14 -11.73 -2.12
C ARG A 86 -21.82 -11.84 -1.36
N ASP A 87 -21.73 -11.28 -0.18
CA ASP A 87 -20.53 -11.35 0.67
C ASP A 87 -20.20 -12.80 1.04
N LYS A 88 -21.22 -13.60 1.40
CA LYS A 88 -21.05 -15.04 1.62
C LYS A 88 -20.55 -15.76 0.37
N THR A 89 -21.10 -15.43 -0.80
CA THR A 89 -20.67 -16.01 -2.08
C THR A 89 -19.24 -15.67 -2.41
N ILE A 90 -18.84 -14.40 -2.26
CA ILE A 90 -17.47 -13.93 -2.55
C ILE A 90 -16.45 -14.54 -1.58
N LYS A 91 -16.84 -14.82 -0.33
CA LYS A 91 -15.99 -15.52 0.65
C LYS A 91 -15.81 -17.01 0.35
N GLY A 92 -16.68 -17.60 -0.50
CA GLY A 92 -16.68 -19.03 -0.84
C GLY A 92 -15.53 -19.48 -1.75
N GLU A 93 -15.51 -20.78 -2.01
CA GLU A 93 -14.42 -21.49 -2.72
C GLU A 93 -14.20 -21.01 -4.16
N ASP A 94 -15.24 -20.58 -4.84
CA ASP A 94 -15.15 -20.09 -6.22
C ASP A 94 -14.45 -18.72 -6.35
N PHE A 95 -14.29 -18.01 -5.24
CA PHE A 95 -13.75 -16.67 -5.18
C PHE A 95 -12.56 -16.60 -4.23
N PHE A 96 -12.73 -15.99 -3.05
CA PHE A 96 -11.59 -15.82 -2.11
C PHE A 96 -11.18 -17.13 -1.43
N ASN A 97 -12.10 -18.07 -1.24
CA ASN A 97 -11.87 -19.27 -0.43
C ASN A 97 -11.24 -18.91 0.94
N VAL A 98 -11.95 -18.08 1.70
CA VAL A 98 -11.45 -17.45 2.93
C VAL A 98 -10.95 -18.46 3.96
N SER A 99 -11.54 -19.68 3.99
CA SER A 99 -11.08 -20.74 4.89
C SER A 99 -9.65 -21.19 4.60
N LYS A 100 -9.22 -21.15 3.34
CA LYS A 100 -7.87 -21.52 2.90
C LYS A 100 -6.96 -20.30 2.72
N TYR A 101 -7.50 -19.18 2.26
CA TYR A 101 -6.76 -17.96 1.92
C TYR A 101 -7.39 -16.74 2.61
N PRO A 102 -7.19 -16.58 3.93
CA PRO A 102 -7.83 -15.52 4.69
C PRO A 102 -7.30 -14.11 4.40
N ARG A 103 -6.22 -14.00 3.63
CA ARG A 103 -5.55 -12.72 3.35
C ARG A 103 -5.26 -12.51 1.88
N ILE A 104 -5.38 -11.26 1.45
CA ILE A 104 -4.71 -10.74 0.26
C ILE A 104 -3.36 -10.19 0.73
N ALA A 105 -2.30 -10.36 -0.06
CA ALA A 105 -0.98 -9.83 0.25
C ALA A 105 -0.41 -9.06 -0.94
N PHE A 106 0.27 -7.96 -0.64
CA PHE A 106 1.03 -7.19 -1.62
C PHE A 106 2.45 -6.96 -1.10
N LYS A 107 3.44 -7.13 -1.97
CA LYS A 107 4.83 -6.78 -1.71
C LYS A 107 5.42 -6.09 -2.93
N SER A 108 5.91 -4.87 -2.75
CA SER A 108 6.57 -4.14 -3.82
C SER A 108 7.87 -4.79 -4.25
N THR A 109 8.21 -4.63 -5.53
CA THR A 109 9.50 -5.03 -6.12
C THR A 109 10.31 -3.80 -6.51
N SER A 110 9.67 -2.68 -6.81
CA SER A 110 10.30 -1.38 -7.01
C SER A 110 9.28 -0.26 -6.92
N VAL A 111 9.75 0.94 -6.60
CA VAL A 111 8.97 2.18 -6.64
C VAL A 111 9.67 3.16 -7.58
N LYS A 112 8.90 3.86 -8.41
CA LYS A 112 9.42 4.85 -9.35
C LYS A 112 8.55 6.10 -9.33
N LYS A 113 9.17 7.26 -9.37
CA LYS A 113 8.46 8.53 -9.56
C LYS A 113 7.78 8.57 -10.93
N SER A 114 6.55 9.04 -10.99
CA SER A 114 5.75 9.11 -12.21
C SER A 114 4.83 10.34 -12.16
N GLY A 115 5.16 11.37 -12.93
CA GLY A 115 4.43 12.64 -12.88
C GLY A 115 4.47 13.25 -11.47
N SER A 116 3.28 13.56 -10.93
CA SER A 116 3.11 14.08 -9.57
C SER A 116 3.00 13.00 -8.49
N GLY A 117 3.15 11.71 -8.83
CA GLY A 117 3.01 10.61 -7.90
C GLY A 117 4.05 9.51 -8.15
N TYR A 118 3.65 8.28 -7.91
CA TYR A 118 4.53 7.11 -7.99
C TYR A 118 3.88 5.93 -8.70
N LYS A 119 4.68 5.12 -9.37
CA LYS A 119 4.34 3.76 -9.79
C LYS A 119 4.99 2.77 -8.85
N VAL A 120 4.16 2.01 -8.15
CA VAL A 120 4.60 0.95 -7.23
C VAL A 120 4.41 -0.38 -7.94
N PHE A 121 5.51 -0.97 -8.41
CA PHE A 121 5.53 -2.30 -9.01
C PHE A 121 5.59 -3.32 -7.87
N GLY A 122 4.81 -4.39 -7.97
CA GLY A 122 4.82 -5.40 -6.90
C GLY A 122 4.07 -6.68 -7.27
N ASN A 123 4.14 -7.63 -6.37
CA ASN A 123 3.45 -8.91 -6.44
C ASN A 123 2.20 -8.86 -5.57
N LEU A 124 1.04 -9.06 -6.19
CA LEU A 124 -0.25 -9.18 -5.52
C LEU A 124 -0.65 -10.64 -5.47
N THR A 125 -1.02 -11.13 -4.29
CA THR A 125 -1.50 -12.49 -4.07
C THR A 125 -2.96 -12.46 -3.65
N ILE A 126 -3.84 -13.10 -4.43
CA ILE A 126 -5.27 -13.25 -4.17
C ILE A 126 -5.62 -14.74 -4.29
N ALA A 127 -6.31 -15.30 -3.31
CA ALA A 127 -6.75 -16.71 -3.30
C ALA A 127 -5.62 -17.69 -3.66
N GLY A 128 -4.39 -17.44 -3.17
CA GLY A 128 -3.22 -18.26 -3.41
C GLY A 128 -2.52 -18.07 -4.76
N VAL A 129 -3.04 -17.20 -5.65
CA VAL A 129 -2.42 -16.90 -6.94
C VAL A 129 -1.70 -15.56 -6.87
N THR A 130 -0.43 -15.52 -7.30
CA THR A 130 0.40 -14.31 -7.31
C THR A 130 0.59 -13.79 -8.73
N ARG A 131 0.42 -12.47 -8.91
CA ARG A 131 0.65 -11.76 -10.18
C ARG A 131 1.38 -10.45 -9.93
N ALA A 132 2.21 -10.08 -10.90
CA ALA A 132 2.79 -8.75 -10.94
C ALA A 132 1.71 -7.72 -11.28
N VAL A 133 1.66 -6.64 -10.49
CA VAL A 133 0.74 -5.52 -10.71
C VAL A 133 1.48 -4.20 -10.54
N ILE A 134 0.85 -3.13 -11.00
CA ILE A 134 1.33 -1.76 -10.82
C ILE A 134 0.24 -0.98 -10.08
N LEU A 135 0.59 -0.36 -8.96
CA LEU A 135 -0.25 0.62 -8.30
C LEU A 135 0.19 2.02 -8.73
N GLU A 136 -0.77 2.83 -9.18
CA GLU A 136 -0.58 4.26 -9.39
C GLU A 136 -0.90 4.96 -8.07
N ALA A 137 0.11 5.49 -7.40
CA ALA A 137 0.00 6.12 -6.10
C ALA A 137 0.20 7.62 -6.19
N GLU A 138 -0.57 8.38 -5.42
CA GLU A 138 -0.39 9.81 -5.25
C GLU A 138 0.87 10.11 -4.43
N ASN A 139 1.32 11.37 -4.42
CA ASN A 139 2.26 11.80 -3.39
C ASN A 139 1.58 11.71 -2.02
N PRO A 140 2.30 11.23 -0.99
CA PRO A 140 1.80 11.38 0.37
C PRO A 140 1.47 12.84 0.70
N ALA A 141 0.38 13.06 1.43
CA ALA A 141 0.06 14.37 1.96
C ALA A 141 1.18 14.86 2.90
N PRO A 142 1.40 16.17 3.05
CA PRO A 142 2.32 16.65 4.07
C PRO A 142 1.94 16.11 5.45
N PRO A 143 2.89 15.55 6.23
CA PRO A 143 2.60 14.99 7.53
C PRO A 143 1.90 16.00 8.46
N GLN A 144 0.90 15.52 9.17
CA GLN A 144 0.16 16.25 10.18
C GLN A 144 0.46 15.66 11.57
N LYS A 145 0.08 16.36 12.61
CA LYS A 145 0.15 15.85 13.99
C LYS A 145 -1.09 15.02 14.28
N GLY A 146 -0.91 13.76 14.60
CA GLY A 146 -1.96 12.85 15.02
C GLY A 146 -2.52 13.17 16.41
N MET A 147 -3.51 12.40 16.85
CA MET A 147 -4.21 12.63 18.12
C MET A 147 -3.31 12.43 19.35
N GLU A 148 -2.34 11.53 19.27
CA GLU A 148 -1.36 11.26 20.32
C GLU A 148 -0.05 12.05 20.15
N GLY A 149 0.03 12.86 19.07
CA GLY A 149 1.16 13.74 18.76
C GLY A 149 2.16 13.18 17.78
N GLU A 150 1.96 11.97 17.30
CA GLU A 150 2.74 11.27 16.27
C GLU A 150 2.57 11.91 14.88
N PRO A 151 3.55 11.79 13.98
CA PRO A 151 3.36 12.15 12.58
C PRO A 151 2.37 11.21 11.89
N VAL A 152 1.36 11.80 11.21
CA VAL A 152 0.37 11.08 10.41
C VAL A 152 0.35 11.64 9.00
N THR A 153 0.30 10.78 8.00
CA THR A 153 0.13 11.15 6.60
C THR A 153 -0.82 10.18 5.90
N GLY A 154 -1.12 10.44 4.64
CA GLY A 154 -1.98 9.57 3.86
C GLY A 154 -1.78 9.76 2.36
N LEU A 155 -2.22 8.79 1.59
CA LEU A 155 -2.26 8.83 0.14
C LEU A 155 -3.30 7.86 -0.39
N SER A 156 -3.73 8.08 -1.64
CA SER A 156 -4.52 7.11 -2.39
C SER A 156 -3.68 6.42 -3.45
N ALA A 157 -3.99 5.16 -3.69
CA ALA A 157 -3.42 4.38 -4.79
C ALA A 157 -4.50 3.64 -5.56
N THR A 158 -4.34 3.50 -6.87
CA THR A 158 -5.30 2.82 -7.74
C THR A 158 -4.64 1.77 -8.61
N THR A 159 -5.42 0.77 -9.00
CA THR A 159 -5.03 -0.21 -10.01
C THR A 159 -6.26 -0.83 -10.66
N THR A 160 -6.07 -1.45 -11.81
CA THR A 160 -7.06 -2.33 -12.44
C THR A 160 -6.42 -3.68 -12.66
N ILE A 161 -7.05 -4.74 -12.16
CA ILE A 161 -6.61 -6.11 -12.34
C ILE A 161 -7.63 -6.90 -13.17
N LYS A 162 -7.20 -8.00 -13.75
CA LYS A 162 -8.11 -8.99 -14.34
C LYS A 162 -8.34 -10.11 -13.32
N ARG A 163 -9.61 -10.37 -12.96
CA ARG A 163 -9.95 -11.46 -12.04
C ARG A 163 -9.53 -12.83 -12.57
N SER A 164 -9.55 -13.01 -13.91
CA SER A 164 -9.12 -14.24 -14.59
C SER A 164 -7.65 -14.56 -14.33
N ASP A 165 -6.79 -13.56 -14.19
CA ASP A 165 -5.37 -13.76 -13.87
C ASP A 165 -5.17 -14.43 -12.50
N PHE A 166 -6.15 -14.31 -11.60
CA PHE A 166 -6.13 -14.88 -10.25
C PHE A 166 -7.03 -16.12 -10.12
N ASN A 167 -7.60 -16.64 -11.20
CA ASN A 167 -8.62 -17.70 -11.20
C ASN A 167 -9.85 -17.36 -10.35
N PHE A 168 -10.09 -16.09 -10.09
CA PHE A 168 -11.13 -15.59 -9.19
C PHE A 168 -12.49 -15.63 -9.88
N GLY A 169 -13.39 -16.49 -9.39
CA GLY A 169 -14.70 -16.73 -10.00
C GLY A 169 -14.61 -17.32 -11.41
N ALA A 170 -13.64 -18.21 -11.69
CA ALA A 170 -13.32 -18.72 -13.03
C ALA A 170 -14.51 -19.40 -13.73
N LYS A 171 -15.43 -19.99 -12.98
CA LYS A 171 -16.64 -20.62 -13.55
C LYS A 171 -17.68 -19.63 -14.09
N TYR A 172 -17.55 -18.33 -13.75
CA TYR A 172 -18.50 -17.31 -14.20
C TYR A 172 -17.95 -16.58 -15.43
N SER A 173 -18.78 -16.46 -16.47
CA SER A 173 -18.40 -15.75 -17.68
C SER A 173 -18.22 -14.24 -17.43
N ASN A 174 -17.45 -13.59 -18.30
CA ASN A 174 -17.23 -12.14 -18.25
C ASN A 174 -18.52 -11.33 -18.54
N SER A 175 -19.56 -11.97 -19.12
CA SER A 175 -20.88 -11.37 -19.28
C SER A 175 -21.63 -11.26 -17.96
N ILE A 176 -21.35 -12.11 -16.96
CA ILE A 176 -21.96 -12.06 -15.63
C ILE A 176 -21.20 -11.08 -14.74
N PHE A 177 -19.86 -11.22 -14.67
CA PHE A 177 -18.99 -10.30 -13.95
C PHE A 177 -17.86 -9.85 -14.87
N SER A 178 -17.59 -8.55 -14.89
CA SER A 178 -16.45 -8.04 -15.68
C SER A 178 -15.15 -8.73 -15.27
N ASP A 179 -14.29 -8.95 -16.23
CA ASP A 179 -12.94 -9.42 -15.95
C ASP A 179 -12.11 -8.35 -15.25
N GLU A 180 -12.26 -7.11 -15.66
CA GLU A 180 -11.60 -5.97 -15.02
C GLU A 180 -12.25 -5.61 -13.69
N ILE A 181 -11.42 -5.54 -12.66
CA ILE A 181 -11.76 -5.05 -11.32
C ILE A 181 -10.94 -3.81 -11.05
N LYS A 182 -11.61 -2.68 -10.86
CA LYS A 182 -10.97 -1.43 -10.45
C LYS A 182 -10.82 -1.43 -8.93
N ILE A 183 -9.65 -1.05 -8.45
CA ILE A 183 -9.32 -1.02 -7.02
C ILE A 183 -8.80 0.38 -6.68
N THR A 184 -9.29 0.92 -5.58
CA THR A 184 -8.75 2.13 -4.93
C THR A 184 -8.39 1.78 -3.50
N ILE A 185 -7.23 2.21 -3.05
CA ILE A 185 -6.73 2.00 -1.71
C ILE A 185 -6.48 3.38 -1.11
N ASP A 186 -7.22 3.71 -0.05
CA ASP A 186 -7.04 4.94 0.70
C ASP A 186 -6.31 4.59 2.00
N LEU A 187 -5.13 5.18 2.18
CA LEU A 187 -4.17 4.85 3.23
C LEU A 187 -4.02 6.00 4.22
N GLU A 188 -4.12 5.68 5.50
CA GLU A 188 -3.57 6.48 6.58
C GLU A 188 -2.33 5.80 7.15
N LEU A 189 -1.29 6.57 7.41
CA LEU A 189 0.04 6.10 7.77
C LEU A 189 0.51 6.84 9.03
N HIS A 190 0.99 6.10 10.01
CA HIS A 190 1.55 6.59 11.26
C HIS A 190 3.05 6.27 11.37
N GLN A 191 3.81 7.18 11.99
CA GLN A 191 5.25 7.02 12.22
C GLN A 191 5.56 6.78 13.69
#